data_11af8fe239c506f1ae8913d19c472b60
#
_entry.id   11af8fe239c506f1ae8913d19c472b60
#
_cell.length_a   1.000
_cell.length_b   1.000
_cell.length_c   1.000
_cell.angle_alpha   90.00
_cell.angle_beta   90.00
_cell.angle_gamma   90.00
#
_symmetry.space_group_name_H-M   'P 1'
#
loop_
_entity.id
_entity.type
_entity.pdbx_description
1 polymer ?
#
loop_
_entity_poly.entity_id
_entity_poly.type
_entity_poly.pdbx_seq_one_letter_code
_entity_poly.pdbx_strand_id
1 'polypeptide(L)'
;MRELLAKLESDARFARCSVSAEMSEDGIVTLEGSADSWRHVVDIGHLAASLPGVVNVVNNLSAEGIRVEKTDNTERIRQARQLGRLAETDVLIVGAGICGCGIARELSKYNLKVAVIERNADVSEEATKANNGDIHPGHKAKPGTLKAKLNVRGNYLYDKWQQELGFELVRCGQINVAYS
;
A
#
# COMPACT_ATOMS: atom_id res chain seq x y z
N MET A 1 5.98 -23.34 1.13
CA MET A 1 5.61 -23.17 2.53
C MET A 1 6.57 -23.82 3.52
N ARG A 2 7.04 -25.05 3.29
CA ARG A 2 8.06 -25.68 4.19
C ARG A 2 9.32 -24.81 4.38
N GLU A 3 9.80 -24.14 3.32
CA GLU A 3 10.95 -23.25 3.40
C GLU A 3 10.71 -22.03 4.31
N LEU A 4 9.51 -21.44 4.27
CA LEU A 4 9.13 -20.34 5.15
C LEU A 4 9.14 -20.78 6.61
N LEU A 5 8.46 -21.89 6.92
CA LEU A 5 8.37 -22.39 8.29
C LEU A 5 9.75 -22.78 8.83
N ALA A 6 10.60 -23.43 8.03
CA ALA A 6 11.97 -23.76 8.43
C ALA A 6 12.82 -22.49 8.70
N LYS A 7 12.66 -21.42 7.92
CA LYS A 7 13.33 -20.15 8.17
C LYS A 7 12.84 -19.50 9.47
N LEU A 8 11.54 -19.56 9.75
CA LEU A 8 10.99 -19.03 10.99
C LEU A 8 11.46 -19.83 12.23
N GLU A 9 11.49 -21.15 12.13
CA GLU A 9 11.96 -22.02 13.21
C GLU A 9 13.45 -21.85 13.51
N SER A 10 14.27 -21.56 12.49
CA SER A 10 15.71 -21.37 12.64
C SER A 10 16.12 -19.99 13.14
N ASP A 11 15.21 -19.00 13.10
CA ASP A 11 15.50 -17.62 13.50
C ASP A 11 14.98 -17.35 14.91
N ALA A 12 15.90 -17.15 15.85
CA ALA A 12 15.59 -16.90 17.25
C ALA A 12 14.63 -15.71 17.49
N ARG A 13 14.54 -14.76 16.56
CA ARG A 13 13.59 -13.62 16.64
C ARG A 13 12.14 -14.08 16.65
N PHE A 14 11.84 -15.20 16.00
CA PHE A 14 10.48 -15.71 15.84
C PHE A 14 10.14 -16.88 16.79
N ALA A 15 11.03 -17.18 17.75
CA ALA A 15 10.87 -18.32 18.67
C ALA A 15 9.55 -18.31 19.50
N ARG A 16 8.92 -17.13 19.64
CA ARG A 16 7.62 -16.97 20.33
C ARG A 16 6.44 -16.82 19.36
N CYS A 17 6.69 -16.90 18.06
CA CYS A 17 5.64 -16.79 17.07
C CYS A 17 5.07 -18.17 16.75
N SER A 18 3.75 -18.25 16.62
CA SER A 18 3.05 -19.44 16.17
C SER A 18 2.43 -19.13 14.81
N VAL A 19 3.01 -19.65 13.73
CA VAL A 19 2.65 -19.29 12.37
C VAL A 19 2.29 -20.53 11.56
N SER A 20 1.13 -20.51 10.94
CA SER A 20 0.79 -21.41 9.85
C SER A 20 0.77 -20.65 8.52
N ALA A 21 1.10 -21.34 7.44
CA ALA A 21 1.19 -20.72 6.12
C ALA A 21 0.69 -21.70 5.05
N GLU A 22 -0.26 -21.25 4.25
CA GLU A 22 -0.78 -21.97 3.09
C GLU A 22 -0.54 -21.15 1.82
N MET A 23 -0.33 -21.82 0.69
CA MET A 23 -0.17 -21.17 -0.61
C MET A 23 -1.16 -21.76 -1.59
N SER A 24 -1.95 -20.89 -2.22
CA SER A 24 -2.87 -21.28 -3.31
C SER A 24 -2.11 -21.56 -4.62
N GLU A 25 -2.79 -22.18 -5.57
CA GLU A 25 -2.25 -22.43 -6.92
C GLU A 25 -1.86 -21.13 -7.65
N ASP A 26 -2.54 -20.01 -7.35
CA ASP A 26 -2.25 -18.68 -7.89
C ASP A 26 -1.07 -17.96 -7.22
N GLY A 27 -0.36 -18.62 -6.31
CA GLY A 27 0.78 -18.04 -5.61
C GLY A 27 0.44 -17.06 -4.49
N ILE A 28 -0.80 -17.10 -3.97
CA ILE A 28 -1.21 -16.30 -2.82
C ILE A 28 -0.90 -17.08 -1.53
N VAL A 29 -0.09 -16.48 -0.66
CA VAL A 29 0.24 -17.05 0.65
C VAL A 29 -0.69 -16.46 1.70
N THR A 30 -1.37 -17.32 2.45
CA THR A 30 -2.15 -16.93 3.64
C THR A 30 -1.37 -17.32 4.89
N LEU A 31 -1.11 -16.33 5.75
CA LEU A 31 -0.45 -16.50 7.04
C LEU A 31 -1.50 -16.39 8.16
N GLU A 32 -1.50 -17.34 9.08
CA GLU A 32 -2.38 -17.34 10.24
C GLU A 32 -1.60 -17.68 11.51
N GLY A 33 -2.12 -17.21 12.66
CA GLY A 33 -1.51 -17.46 13.97
C GLY A 33 -1.21 -16.19 14.74
N SER A 34 -0.13 -16.22 15.52
CA SER A 34 0.25 -15.10 16.39
C SER A 34 1.75 -14.84 16.39
N ALA A 35 2.09 -13.58 16.55
CA ALA A 35 3.44 -13.10 16.76
C ALA A 35 3.52 -12.32 18.09
N ASP A 36 4.68 -12.27 18.71
CA ASP A 36 4.89 -11.57 19.97
C ASP A 36 4.95 -10.04 19.83
N SER A 37 5.07 -9.53 18.60
CA SER A 37 5.07 -8.10 18.31
C SER A 37 4.52 -7.79 16.92
N TRP A 38 4.01 -6.56 16.74
CA TRP A 38 3.59 -6.09 15.40
C TRP A 38 4.74 -6.04 14.41
N ARG A 39 5.95 -5.78 14.87
CA ARG A 39 7.14 -5.81 14.02
C ARG A 39 7.35 -7.20 13.42
N HIS A 40 7.22 -8.25 14.22
CA HIS A 40 7.34 -9.62 13.74
C HIS A 40 6.20 -10.01 12.78
N VAL A 41 4.97 -9.52 12.97
CA VAL A 41 3.90 -9.68 11.98
C VAL A 41 4.32 -9.15 10.61
N VAL A 42 4.92 -7.95 10.58
CA VAL A 42 5.40 -7.32 9.33
C VAL A 42 6.60 -8.08 8.75
N ASP A 43 7.58 -8.42 9.57
CA ASP A 43 8.80 -9.11 9.12
C ASP A 43 8.49 -10.50 8.54
N ILE A 44 7.57 -11.26 9.17
CA ILE A 44 7.09 -12.56 8.66
C ILE A 44 6.36 -12.39 7.32
N GLY A 45 5.52 -11.36 7.19
CA GLY A 45 4.86 -11.03 5.92
C GLY A 45 5.86 -10.74 4.80
N HIS A 46 6.90 -9.96 5.08
CA HIS A 46 7.97 -9.67 4.11
C HIS A 46 8.80 -10.92 3.76
N LEU A 47 9.07 -11.78 4.76
CA LEU A 47 9.76 -13.03 4.53
C LEU A 47 8.96 -13.94 3.58
N ALA A 48 7.65 -14.08 3.82
CA ALA A 48 6.76 -14.82 2.94
C ALA A 48 6.73 -14.23 1.51
N ALA A 49 6.62 -12.91 1.38
CA ALA A 49 6.60 -12.22 0.09
C ALA A 49 7.92 -12.36 -0.70
N SER A 50 9.04 -12.66 -0.02
CA SER A 50 10.34 -12.83 -0.66
C SER A 50 10.58 -14.21 -1.26
N LEU A 51 9.67 -15.16 -1.03
CA LEU A 51 9.82 -16.53 -1.52
C LEU A 51 9.51 -16.65 -3.02
N PRO A 52 10.22 -17.55 -3.73
CA PRO A 52 9.93 -17.79 -5.13
C PRO A 52 8.48 -18.28 -5.37
N GLY A 53 7.84 -17.73 -6.39
CA GLY A 53 6.46 -18.08 -6.77
C GLY A 53 5.37 -17.44 -5.92
N VAL A 54 5.71 -16.62 -4.93
CA VAL A 54 4.71 -15.84 -4.18
C VAL A 54 4.36 -14.58 -4.94
N VAL A 55 3.07 -14.44 -5.26
CA VAL A 55 2.49 -13.29 -5.98
C VAL A 55 1.91 -12.28 -5.00
N ASN A 56 1.31 -12.77 -3.91
CA ASN A 56 0.70 -11.93 -2.87
C ASN A 56 0.72 -12.63 -1.51
N VAL A 57 0.63 -11.85 -0.43
CA VAL A 57 0.55 -12.37 0.95
C VAL A 57 -0.66 -11.79 1.66
N VAL A 58 -1.53 -12.65 2.14
CA VAL A 58 -2.62 -12.32 3.07
C VAL A 58 -2.13 -12.60 4.48
N ASN A 59 -1.79 -11.54 5.20
CA ASN A 59 -1.23 -11.65 6.54
C ASN A 59 -2.32 -11.48 7.60
N ASN A 60 -2.77 -12.60 8.17
CA ASN A 60 -3.77 -12.66 9.22
C ASN A 60 -3.16 -12.90 10.62
N LEU A 61 -1.86 -12.71 10.77
CA LEU A 61 -1.20 -12.87 12.07
C LEU A 61 -1.72 -11.82 13.06
N SER A 62 -1.99 -12.25 14.27
CA SER A 62 -2.26 -11.37 15.40
C SER A 62 -0.96 -10.99 16.12
N ALA A 63 -0.91 -9.83 16.75
CA ALA A 63 0.19 -9.45 17.63
C ALA A 63 -0.29 -9.38 19.09
N GLU A 64 0.56 -9.78 20.03
CA GLU A 64 0.25 -9.70 21.46
C GLU A 64 -0.03 -8.23 21.85
N GLY A 65 -1.14 -8.00 22.55
CA GLY A 65 -1.57 -6.66 22.98
C GLY A 65 -2.20 -5.78 21.90
N ILE A 66 -2.26 -6.23 20.63
CA ILE A 66 -2.92 -5.50 19.53
C ILE A 66 -4.11 -6.32 19.03
N ARG A 67 -5.30 -5.88 19.34
CA ARG A 67 -6.53 -6.44 18.80
C ARG A 67 -6.91 -5.66 17.53
N VAL A 68 -6.64 -6.22 16.37
CA VAL A 68 -7.19 -5.69 15.12
C VAL A 68 -8.63 -6.19 15.01
N GLU A 69 -9.59 -5.31 15.21
CA GLU A 69 -10.99 -5.64 14.93
C GLU A 69 -11.16 -5.77 13.41
N LYS A 70 -11.35 -7.00 12.95
CA LYS A 70 -11.74 -7.25 11.56
C LYS A 70 -13.19 -6.79 11.42
N THR A 71 -13.43 -5.79 10.60
CA THR A 71 -14.78 -5.36 10.26
C THR A 71 -15.46 -6.49 9.49
N ASP A 72 -16.52 -7.08 10.06
CA ASP A 72 -17.33 -8.03 9.33
C ASP A 72 -18.15 -7.30 8.26
N ASN A 73 -17.78 -7.50 7.02
CA ASN A 73 -18.43 -6.91 5.86
C ASN A 73 -19.44 -7.85 5.19
N THR A 74 -19.74 -9.02 5.78
CA THR A 74 -20.59 -10.05 5.17
C THR A 74 -21.95 -9.50 4.76
N GLU A 75 -22.61 -8.77 5.65
CA GLU A 75 -23.92 -8.18 5.36
C GLU A 75 -23.85 -7.07 4.28
N ARG A 76 -22.83 -6.24 4.32
CA ARG A 76 -22.57 -5.22 3.28
C ARG A 76 -22.34 -5.85 1.91
N ILE A 77 -21.58 -6.94 1.85
CA ILE A 77 -21.33 -7.68 0.62
C ILE A 77 -22.63 -8.31 0.12
N ARG A 78 -23.46 -8.88 1.01
CA ARG A 78 -24.74 -9.45 0.66
C ARG A 78 -25.68 -8.41 0.06
N GLN A 79 -25.80 -7.25 0.67
CA GLN A 79 -26.61 -6.12 0.18
C GLN A 79 -26.10 -5.60 -1.16
N ALA A 80 -24.77 -5.42 -1.30
CA ALA A 80 -24.18 -4.98 -2.56
C ALA A 80 -24.46 -5.95 -3.71
N ARG A 81 -24.44 -7.26 -3.47
CA ARG A 81 -24.80 -8.26 -4.49
C ARG A 81 -26.24 -8.16 -4.96
N GLN A 82 -27.16 -7.70 -4.11
CA GLN A 82 -28.57 -7.50 -4.48
C GLN A 82 -28.79 -6.28 -5.40
N LEU A 83 -27.87 -5.29 -5.36
CA LEU A 83 -27.97 -4.12 -6.22
C LEU A 83 -27.69 -4.42 -7.70
N GLY A 84 -27.09 -5.57 -8.00
CA GLY A 84 -26.74 -5.94 -9.36
C GLY A 84 -25.65 -5.05 -9.95
N ARG A 85 -25.64 -4.90 -11.27
CA ARG A 85 -24.66 -4.10 -12.00
C ARG A 85 -25.07 -2.62 -11.99
N LEU A 86 -24.29 -1.80 -11.32
CA LEU A 86 -24.56 -0.35 -11.19
C LEU A 86 -24.03 0.45 -12.39
N ALA A 87 -22.85 0.08 -12.91
CA ALA A 87 -22.20 0.78 -14.01
C ALA A 87 -21.26 -0.14 -14.78
N GLU A 88 -20.83 0.33 -15.94
CA GLU A 88 -19.80 -0.29 -16.77
C GLU A 88 -18.77 0.75 -17.17
N THR A 89 -17.50 0.39 -17.01
CA THR A 89 -16.37 1.27 -17.29
C THR A 89 -15.21 0.47 -17.88
N ASP A 90 -14.36 1.11 -18.67
CA ASP A 90 -13.16 0.46 -19.19
C ASP A 90 -12.10 0.29 -18.10
N VAL A 91 -12.01 1.27 -17.18
CA VAL A 91 -11.09 1.24 -16.05
C VAL A 91 -11.79 1.67 -14.77
N LEU A 92 -11.73 0.84 -13.75
CA LEU A 92 -12.17 1.15 -12.39
C LEU A 92 -10.96 1.39 -11.49
N ILE A 93 -10.89 2.59 -10.90
CA ILE A 93 -9.87 2.95 -9.90
C ILE A 93 -10.51 2.87 -8.52
N VAL A 94 -9.91 2.11 -7.62
CA VAL A 94 -10.37 1.96 -6.23
C VAL A 94 -9.53 2.83 -5.31
N GLY A 95 -10.16 3.83 -4.71
CA GLY A 95 -9.55 4.82 -3.83
C GLY A 95 -9.17 6.12 -4.55
N ALA A 96 -9.62 7.25 -4.01
CA ALA A 96 -9.36 8.59 -4.53
C ALA A 96 -8.32 9.37 -3.71
N GLY A 97 -7.30 8.69 -3.20
CA GLY A 97 -6.09 9.32 -2.69
C GLY A 97 -5.20 9.82 -3.83
N ILE A 98 -4.02 10.37 -3.51
CA ILE A 98 -3.09 10.94 -4.50
C ILE A 98 -2.74 9.96 -5.63
N CYS A 99 -2.61 8.68 -5.35
CA CYS A 99 -2.33 7.66 -6.36
C CYS A 99 -3.50 7.48 -7.32
N GLY A 100 -4.73 7.29 -6.80
CA GLY A 100 -5.92 7.11 -7.63
C GLY A 100 -6.24 8.34 -8.47
N CYS A 101 -6.18 9.53 -7.88
CA CYS A 101 -6.35 10.79 -8.59
C CYS A 101 -5.28 11.01 -9.67
N GLY A 102 -4.01 10.68 -9.37
CA GLY A 102 -2.93 10.76 -10.35
C GLY A 102 -3.12 9.82 -11.53
N ILE A 103 -3.56 8.58 -11.29
CA ILE A 103 -3.88 7.60 -12.33
C ILE A 103 -5.07 8.09 -13.17
N ALA A 104 -6.15 8.54 -12.53
CA ALA A 104 -7.32 9.06 -13.22
C ALA A 104 -6.96 10.23 -14.16
N ARG A 105 -6.13 11.17 -13.66
CA ARG A 105 -5.61 12.28 -14.45
C ARG A 105 -4.81 11.81 -15.66
N GLU A 106 -3.92 10.84 -15.51
CA GLU A 106 -3.17 10.32 -16.65
C GLU A 106 -4.09 9.60 -17.66
N LEU A 107 -5.06 8.84 -17.19
CA LEU A 107 -6.01 8.14 -18.05
C LEU A 107 -7.00 9.08 -18.75
N SER A 108 -7.26 10.28 -18.21
CA SER A 108 -8.13 11.27 -18.85
C SER A 108 -7.61 11.78 -20.22
N LYS A 109 -6.36 11.50 -20.54
CA LYS A 109 -5.76 11.81 -21.85
C LYS A 109 -6.18 10.83 -22.96
N TYR A 110 -6.83 9.75 -22.60
CA TYR A 110 -7.24 8.67 -23.49
C TYR A 110 -8.76 8.64 -23.62
N ASN A 111 -9.26 8.13 -24.71
CA ASN A 111 -10.70 7.93 -24.92
C ASN A 111 -11.17 6.66 -24.18
N LEU A 112 -11.22 6.72 -22.86
CA LEU A 112 -11.60 5.64 -21.97
C LEU A 112 -12.69 6.11 -21.01
N LYS A 113 -13.63 5.23 -20.71
CA LYS A 113 -14.57 5.42 -19.60
C LYS A 113 -13.87 5.04 -18.30
N VAL A 114 -13.44 6.05 -17.54
CA VAL A 114 -12.75 5.84 -16.26
C VAL A 114 -13.71 6.18 -15.12
N ALA A 115 -13.83 5.29 -14.14
CA ALA A 115 -14.53 5.56 -12.90
C ALA A 115 -13.56 5.47 -11.72
N VAL A 116 -13.73 6.35 -10.75
CA VAL A 116 -13.03 6.31 -9.46
C VAL A 116 -14.07 6.07 -8.38
N ILE A 117 -13.85 5.08 -7.53
CA ILE A 117 -14.69 4.84 -6.35
C ILE A 117 -13.90 5.15 -5.09
N GLU A 118 -14.54 5.87 -4.16
CA GLU A 118 -13.98 6.26 -2.88
C GLU A 118 -14.96 5.87 -1.76
N ARG A 119 -14.45 5.45 -0.61
CA ARG A 119 -15.28 5.08 0.55
C ARG A 119 -15.73 6.28 1.37
N ASN A 120 -14.94 7.35 1.35
CA ASN A 120 -15.24 8.59 2.04
C ASN A 120 -16.10 9.51 1.16
N ALA A 121 -16.63 10.58 1.75
CA ALA A 121 -17.49 11.51 1.06
C ALA A 121 -16.74 12.40 0.05
N ASP A 122 -15.42 12.52 0.20
CA ASP A 122 -14.56 13.33 -0.66
C ASP A 122 -13.23 12.64 -0.96
N VAL A 123 -12.51 13.16 -1.93
CA VAL A 123 -11.17 12.68 -2.31
C VAL A 123 -10.13 13.04 -1.26
N SER A 124 -9.07 12.25 -1.17
CA SER A 124 -7.88 12.54 -0.34
C SER A 124 -8.12 12.65 1.18
N GLU A 125 -9.23 12.16 1.70
CA GLU A 125 -9.62 12.28 3.12
C GLU A 125 -8.73 11.55 4.13
N GLU A 126 -7.82 10.67 3.68
CA GLU A 126 -6.97 9.88 4.56
C GLU A 126 -5.49 10.29 4.51
N ALA A 127 -4.60 9.33 4.21
CA ALA A 127 -3.15 9.54 4.20
C ALA A 127 -2.69 10.71 3.30
N THR A 128 -3.43 11.00 2.24
CA THR A 128 -3.12 12.13 1.35
C THR A 128 -3.36 13.47 2.01
N LYS A 129 -4.38 13.62 2.84
CA LYS A 129 -4.66 14.83 3.62
C LYS A 129 -3.75 14.92 4.85
N ALA A 130 -3.47 13.78 5.48
CA ALA A 130 -2.73 13.68 6.73
C ALA A 130 -1.20 13.58 6.51
N ASN A 131 -0.64 14.38 5.60
CA ASN A 131 0.81 14.47 5.37
C ASN A 131 1.31 15.90 5.63
N ASN A 132 2.63 16.08 5.63
CA ASN A 132 3.27 17.36 5.88
C ASN A 132 3.43 18.26 4.64
N GLY A 133 2.93 17.84 3.48
CA GLY A 133 3.05 18.58 2.22
C GLY A 133 4.47 18.66 1.65
N ASP A 134 5.41 17.85 2.15
CA ASP A 134 6.81 17.89 1.73
C ASP A 134 7.02 17.08 0.44
N ILE A 135 7.47 17.74 -0.61
CA ILE A 135 7.85 17.12 -1.87
C ILE A 135 9.27 16.60 -1.76
N HIS A 136 9.41 15.29 -1.59
CA HIS A 136 10.70 14.64 -1.40
C HIS A 136 11.69 14.91 -2.55
N PRO A 137 12.88 15.44 -2.27
CA PRO A 137 13.90 15.71 -3.29
C PRO A 137 14.62 14.46 -3.79
N GLY A 138 14.44 13.31 -3.15
CA GLY A 138 14.96 12.00 -3.59
C GLY A 138 16.24 11.54 -2.90
N HIS A 139 16.95 12.40 -2.18
CA HIS A 139 18.26 12.05 -1.56
C HIS A 139 18.16 11.05 -0.39
N LYS A 140 16.98 10.90 0.25
CA LYS A 140 16.78 9.95 1.36
C LYS A 140 16.58 8.51 0.89
N ALA A 141 16.27 8.29 -0.38
CA ALA A 141 16.08 6.97 -0.92
C ALA A 141 17.42 6.37 -1.37
N LYS A 142 17.62 5.05 -1.11
CA LYS A 142 18.84 4.35 -1.52
C LYS A 142 19.07 4.51 -3.03
N PRO A 143 20.25 4.97 -3.46
CA PRO A 143 20.58 5.13 -4.88
C PRO A 143 20.37 3.84 -5.68
N GLY A 144 19.95 3.97 -6.94
CA GLY A 144 19.67 2.84 -7.83
C GLY A 144 18.30 2.19 -7.66
N THR A 145 17.57 2.48 -6.58
CA THR A 145 16.22 1.92 -6.36
C THR A 145 15.16 2.63 -7.18
N LEU A 146 14.04 1.92 -7.46
CA LEU A 146 12.87 2.51 -8.10
C LEU A 146 12.32 3.70 -7.29
N LYS A 147 12.34 3.60 -5.95
CA LYS A 147 11.93 4.68 -5.05
C LYS A 147 12.76 5.96 -5.28
N ALA A 148 14.08 5.84 -5.40
CA ALA A 148 14.93 7.00 -5.68
C ALA A 148 14.60 7.63 -7.03
N LYS A 149 14.46 6.83 -8.08
CA LYS A 149 14.11 7.29 -9.44
C LYS A 149 12.75 7.99 -9.47
N LEU A 150 11.74 7.41 -8.83
CA LEU A 150 10.38 7.95 -8.82
C LEU A 150 10.27 9.23 -7.96
N ASN A 151 10.98 9.32 -6.83
CA ASN A 151 11.00 10.54 -6.03
C ASN A 151 11.56 11.72 -6.82
N VAL A 152 12.70 11.55 -7.47
CA VAL A 152 13.30 12.60 -8.31
C VAL A 152 12.37 12.99 -9.44
N ARG A 153 11.84 12.00 -10.18
CA ARG A 153 10.89 12.25 -11.26
C ARG A 153 9.62 12.97 -10.77
N GLY A 154 9.07 12.52 -9.63
CA GLY A 154 7.89 13.14 -9.03
C GLY A 154 8.14 14.60 -8.65
N ASN A 155 9.31 14.90 -8.07
CA ASN A 155 9.68 16.26 -7.72
C ASN A 155 9.66 17.20 -8.94
N TYR A 156 10.22 16.78 -10.08
CA TYR A 156 10.16 17.59 -11.32
C TYR A 156 8.74 17.72 -11.88
N LEU A 157 7.89 16.71 -11.74
CA LEU A 157 6.52 16.76 -12.24
C LEU A 157 5.65 17.79 -11.50
N TYR A 158 5.97 18.13 -10.25
CA TYR A 158 5.22 19.12 -9.49
C TYR A 158 5.26 20.52 -10.13
N ASP A 159 6.35 20.92 -10.74
CA ASP A 159 6.42 22.22 -11.43
C ASP A 159 5.42 22.30 -12.60
N LYS A 160 5.31 21.20 -13.36
CA LYS A 160 4.33 21.09 -14.44
C LYS A 160 2.91 21.07 -13.88
N TRP A 161 2.65 20.28 -12.86
CA TRP A 161 1.32 20.15 -12.26
C TRP A 161 0.86 21.42 -11.59
N GLN A 162 1.75 22.17 -10.97
CA GLN A 162 1.44 23.51 -10.44
C GLN A 162 0.89 24.42 -11.53
N GLN A 163 1.54 24.47 -12.70
CA GLN A 163 1.09 25.29 -13.81
C GLN A 163 -0.27 24.82 -14.38
N GLU A 164 -0.48 23.52 -14.43
CA GLU A 164 -1.72 22.94 -14.99
C GLU A 164 -2.90 23.01 -14.01
N LEU A 165 -2.67 22.87 -12.71
CA LEU A 165 -3.70 22.72 -11.69
C LEU A 165 -3.87 23.97 -10.80
N GLY A 166 -2.95 24.92 -10.86
CA GLY A 166 -3.06 26.22 -10.17
C GLY A 166 -2.89 26.16 -8.65
N PHE A 167 -2.30 25.09 -8.09
CA PHE A 167 -2.01 25.04 -6.65
C PHE A 167 -0.73 25.78 -6.30
N GLU A 168 -0.63 26.22 -5.05
CA GLU A 168 0.58 26.88 -4.55
C GLU A 168 1.71 25.88 -4.34
N LEU A 169 2.91 26.18 -4.84
CA LEU A 169 4.13 25.40 -4.67
C LEU A 169 5.29 26.31 -4.28
N VAL A 170 5.84 26.11 -3.09
CA VAL A 170 6.99 26.86 -2.60
C VAL A 170 8.25 26.01 -2.70
N ARG A 171 9.22 26.42 -3.53
CA ARG A 171 10.54 25.79 -3.67
C ARG A 171 11.52 26.31 -2.60
N CYS A 172 11.24 26.02 -1.32
CA CYS A 172 12.02 26.54 -0.19
C CYS A 172 13.36 25.80 0.07
N GLY A 173 13.58 24.66 -0.60
CA GLY A 173 14.72 23.80 -0.34
C GLY A 173 14.58 22.96 0.93
N GLN A 174 15.60 22.16 1.23
CA GLN A 174 15.68 21.31 2.43
C GLN A 174 17.10 21.34 3.00
N ILE A 175 17.23 21.51 4.31
CA ILE A 175 18.50 21.44 5.04
C ILE A 175 18.54 20.13 5.81
N ASN A 176 19.61 19.35 5.62
CA ASN A 176 19.90 18.16 6.42
C ASN A 176 20.98 18.51 7.45
N VAL A 177 20.68 18.29 8.72
CA VAL A 177 21.63 18.48 9.81
C VAL A 177 22.11 17.12 10.28
N ALA A 178 23.42 16.90 10.28
CA ALA A 178 24.07 15.74 10.85
C ALA A 178 24.62 16.11 12.24
N TYR A 179 24.38 15.25 13.21
CA TYR A 179 24.97 15.35 14.55
C TYR A 179 26.09 14.30 14.65
N SER A 180 27.25 14.73 15.14
CA SER A 180 28.40 13.85 15.45
C SER A 180 28.29 13.34 16.89
#